data_c9fb429336d300356595656194cba13c
#
_entry.id   c9fb429336d300356595656194cba13c
#
_cell.length_a   1.000
_cell.length_b   1.000
_cell.length_c   1.000
_cell.angle_alpha   90.00
_cell.angle_beta   90.00
_cell.angle_gamma   90.00
#
_symmetry.space_group_name_H-M   'P 1'
#
loop_
_entity.id
_entity.type
_entity.pdbx_description
1 polymer ?
#
loop_
_entity_poly.entity_id
_entity_poly.type
_entity_poly.pdbx_seq_one_letter_code
_entity_poly.pdbx_strand_id
1 'polypeptide(L)'
;MLNCQFSGLSDIGTNRKKNEDYISVVSLDKNNTLAIVADGTGSMDNLPQPAHIAVNEIVNVLKREFAEDKSIFKENSEIFIKEAFLTANSVLCALKVANEELYSGFAVSASCCFISDENRITIIHCGNTRVYRIRKSADNKADIRQITTDHTKAQKKLLRKEITYEEYHMDPERLIMTSGLGIVAEPEIQTITIDIRPKDIIFLSTDGVHNAIKIDSLNELIIQSANCDEAAKSLIKGAKMLKYPDDASVIVMFVDE
;
A
#
# COMPACT_ATOMS: atom_id res chain seq x y z
N MET A 1 -25.19 4.11 -0.21
CA MET A 1 -23.78 4.39 0.02
C MET A 1 -23.29 3.38 1.04
N LEU A 2 -22.22 2.66 0.74
CA LEU A 2 -21.65 1.68 1.66
C LEU A 2 -20.88 2.41 2.78
N ASN A 3 -21.04 1.93 4.01
CA ASN A 3 -20.25 2.41 5.13
C ASN A 3 -18.95 1.61 5.18
N CYS A 4 -17.82 2.29 5.37
CA CYS A 4 -16.51 1.64 5.42
C CYS A 4 -15.85 1.95 6.75
N GLN A 5 -15.47 0.91 7.48
CA GLN A 5 -14.70 1.02 8.72
C GLN A 5 -13.23 0.73 8.42
N PHE A 6 -12.32 1.50 9.04
CA PHE A 6 -10.89 1.39 8.82
C PHE A 6 -10.15 1.15 10.13
N SER A 7 -9.11 0.35 10.07
CA SER A 7 -8.08 0.28 11.10
C SER A 7 -6.70 0.14 10.45
N GLY A 8 -5.72 0.86 10.98
CA GLY A 8 -4.35 0.79 10.53
C GLY A 8 -3.39 0.56 11.70
N LEU A 9 -2.43 -0.31 11.51
CA LEU A 9 -1.35 -0.57 12.46
C LEU A 9 -0.01 -0.67 11.73
N SER A 10 1.01 -0.14 12.38
CA SER A 10 2.41 -0.24 11.95
C SER A 10 3.26 -0.63 13.15
N ASP A 11 4.17 -1.57 12.96
CA ASP A 11 5.07 -2.06 13.99
C ASP A 11 6.49 -2.24 13.43
N ILE A 12 7.46 -1.90 14.24
CA ILE A 12 8.87 -2.02 13.88
C ILE A 12 9.29 -3.48 13.77
N GLY A 13 10.06 -3.79 12.74
CA GLY A 13 10.65 -5.10 12.54
C GLY A 13 11.61 -5.52 13.64
N THR A 14 11.74 -6.84 13.85
CA THR A 14 12.55 -7.39 14.96
C THR A 14 14.03 -7.00 14.92
N ASN A 15 14.56 -6.69 13.73
CA ASN A 15 15.96 -6.33 13.51
C ASN A 15 16.15 -4.85 13.13
N ARG A 16 15.10 -4.04 13.19
CA ARG A 16 15.14 -2.61 12.85
C ARG A 16 15.33 -1.75 14.09
N LYS A 17 16.01 -0.64 13.97
CA LYS A 17 16.13 0.40 15.01
C LYS A 17 15.07 1.48 14.87
N LYS A 18 14.53 1.62 13.67
CA LYS A 18 13.58 2.66 13.27
C LYS A 18 12.57 2.03 12.33
N ASN A 19 11.32 2.37 12.49
CA ASN A 19 10.27 1.95 11.56
C ASN A 19 10.31 2.90 10.35
N GLU A 20 10.62 2.37 9.17
CA GLU A 20 10.68 3.12 7.91
C GLU A 20 9.36 3.05 7.11
N ASP A 21 8.39 2.26 7.57
CA ASP A 21 7.03 2.24 7.05
C ASP A 21 6.24 3.49 7.50
N TYR A 22 5.26 3.86 6.71
CA TYR A 22 4.28 4.87 7.08
C TYR A 22 2.90 4.55 6.54
N ILE A 23 1.87 4.73 7.38
CA ILE A 23 0.48 4.53 7.00
C ILE A 23 -0.34 5.80 7.26
N SER A 24 -1.37 6.03 6.44
CA SER A 24 -2.25 7.18 6.61
C SER A 24 -3.67 6.84 6.18
N VAL A 25 -4.66 7.16 7.02
CA VAL A 25 -6.08 7.15 6.66
C VAL A 25 -6.61 8.56 6.84
N VAL A 26 -7.05 9.17 5.76
CA VAL A 26 -7.46 10.58 5.73
C VAL A 26 -8.85 10.70 5.14
N SER A 27 -9.80 11.18 5.94
CA SER A 27 -11.10 11.58 5.42
C SER A 27 -10.97 12.93 4.70
N LEU A 28 -11.30 12.96 3.42
CA LEU A 28 -11.40 14.20 2.63
C LEU A 28 -12.73 14.91 2.91
N ASP A 29 -13.78 14.13 3.12
CA ASP A 29 -15.07 14.54 3.69
C ASP A 29 -15.77 13.31 4.30
N LYS A 30 -17.06 13.42 4.63
CA LYS A 30 -17.82 12.33 5.28
C LYS A 30 -17.95 11.04 4.44
N ASN A 31 -17.71 11.12 3.13
CA ASN A 31 -17.99 10.04 2.18
C ASN A 31 -16.75 9.63 1.36
N ASN A 32 -15.68 10.39 1.45
CA ASN A 32 -14.49 10.20 0.63
C ASN A 32 -13.26 10.07 1.52
N THR A 33 -12.56 8.96 1.39
CA THR A 33 -11.42 8.61 2.25
C THR A 33 -10.23 8.15 1.42
N LEU A 34 -9.04 8.57 1.83
CA LEU A 34 -7.76 8.04 1.33
C LEU A 34 -7.20 7.07 2.36
N ALA A 35 -6.74 5.91 1.91
CA ALA A 35 -5.96 4.97 2.70
C ALA A 35 -4.63 4.71 1.99
N ILE A 36 -3.50 4.95 2.65
CA ILE A 36 -2.17 4.89 2.05
C ILE A 36 -1.26 4.06 2.95
N VAL A 37 -0.58 3.08 2.37
CA VAL A 37 0.57 2.42 2.99
C VAL A 37 1.82 2.72 2.17
N ALA A 38 2.93 2.95 2.85
CA ALA A 38 4.22 3.18 2.24
C ALA A 38 5.31 2.47 3.04
N ASP A 39 6.23 1.85 2.31
CA ASP A 39 7.45 1.24 2.80
C ASP A 39 8.61 2.05 2.27
N GLY A 40 9.41 2.58 3.16
CA GLY A 40 10.55 3.44 2.85
C GLY A 40 11.88 2.76 3.14
N THR A 41 12.91 3.18 2.45
CA THR A 41 14.28 2.75 2.74
C THR A 41 15.28 3.89 2.57
N GLY A 42 16.42 3.76 3.23
CA GLY A 42 17.55 4.67 3.07
C GLY A 42 17.57 5.84 4.04
N SER A 43 16.70 5.87 5.06
CA SER A 43 16.76 6.94 6.05
C SER A 43 17.97 6.78 6.97
N MET A 44 18.71 7.87 7.19
CA MET A 44 19.74 7.97 8.21
C MET A 44 19.14 8.43 9.54
N ASP A 45 19.89 8.21 10.65
CA ASP A 45 19.54 8.77 11.94
C ASP A 45 19.43 10.30 11.83
N ASN A 46 18.38 10.87 12.44
CA ASN A 46 18.05 12.30 12.43
C ASN A 46 17.57 12.90 11.09
N LEU A 47 17.33 12.10 10.06
CA LEU A 47 16.68 12.56 8.83
C LEU A 47 15.19 12.19 8.80
N PRO A 48 14.38 12.97 8.09
CA PRO A 48 13.00 12.58 7.80
C PRO A 48 12.96 11.27 7.02
N GLN A 49 11.98 10.42 7.34
CA GLN A 49 11.81 9.14 6.65
C GLN A 49 11.22 9.37 5.25
N PRO A 50 11.74 8.68 4.21
CA PRO A 50 11.26 8.87 2.84
C PRO A 50 9.78 8.51 2.67
N ALA A 51 9.27 7.47 3.35
CA ALA A 51 7.85 7.12 3.32
C ALA A 51 6.98 8.25 3.91
N HIS A 52 7.42 8.89 4.98
CA HIS A 52 6.76 10.04 5.58
C HIS A 52 6.69 11.23 4.62
N ILE A 53 7.81 11.54 3.95
CA ILE A 53 7.88 12.63 2.95
C ILE A 53 6.91 12.34 1.82
N ALA A 54 6.97 11.13 1.24
CA ALA A 54 6.14 10.76 0.10
C ALA A 54 4.64 10.80 0.43
N VAL A 55 4.23 10.20 1.55
CA VAL A 55 2.81 10.15 1.93
C VAL A 55 2.27 11.54 2.28
N ASN A 56 3.05 12.36 2.98
CA ASN A 56 2.64 13.73 3.29
C ASN A 56 2.45 14.56 2.02
N GLU A 57 3.36 14.43 1.05
CA GLU A 57 3.24 15.13 -0.23
C GLU A 57 2.01 14.67 -0.99
N ILE A 58 1.78 13.36 -1.11
CA ILE A 58 0.59 12.78 -1.75
C ILE A 58 -0.69 13.33 -1.07
N VAL A 59 -0.77 13.27 0.25
CA VAL A 59 -1.95 13.72 1.00
C VAL A 59 -2.19 15.23 0.82
N ASN A 60 -1.14 16.04 0.85
CA ASN A 60 -1.25 17.49 0.70
C ASN A 60 -1.76 17.87 -0.70
N VAL A 61 -1.20 17.26 -1.74
CA VAL A 61 -1.68 17.47 -3.12
C VAL A 61 -3.14 17.07 -3.23
N LEU A 62 -3.51 15.87 -2.78
CA LEU A 62 -4.89 15.37 -2.93
C LEU A 62 -5.92 16.17 -2.12
N LYS A 63 -5.57 16.63 -0.92
CA LYS A 63 -6.43 17.52 -0.13
C LYS A 63 -6.69 18.85 -0.85
N ARG A 64 -5.66 19.43 -1.45
CA ARG A 64 -5.78 20.67 -2.20
C ARG A 64 -6.68 20.50 -3.41
N GLU A 65 -6.42 19.50 -4.26
CA GLU A 65 -7.20 19.23 -5.47
C GLU A 65 -8.67 18.89 -5.13
N PHE A 66 -8.90 18.10 -4.08
CA PHE A 66 -10.25 17.77 -3.62
C PHE A 66 -11.01 18.98 -3.08
N ALA A 67 -10.31 19.89 -2.41
CA ALA A 67 -10.91 21.13 -1.88
C ALA A 67 -11.24 22.15 -2.99
N GLU A 68 -10.48 22.12 -4.09
CA GLU A 68 -10.69 23.02 -5.22
C GLU A 68 -11.98 22.67 -6.00
N ASP A 69 -12.14 21.42 -6.40
CA ASP A 69 -13.37 20.92 -7.03
C ASP A 69 -13.58 19.42 -6.79
N LYS A 70 -14.49 19.11 -5.87
CA LYS A 70 -14.81 17.73 -5.50
C LYS A 70 -15.39 16.90 -6.63
N SER A 71 -16.17 17.52 -7.53
CA SER A 71 -16.81 16.81 -8.64
C SER A 71 -15.79 16.41 -9.67
N ILE A 72 -14.97 17.36 -10.11
CA ILE A 72 -13.87 17.12 -11.05
C ILE A 72 -12.88 16.10 -10.46
N PHE A 73 -12.55 16.23 -9.16
CA PHE A 73 -11.66 15.27 -8.50
C PHE A 73 -12.20 13.84 -8.56
N LYS A 74 -13.49 13.62 -8.24
CA LYS A 74 -14.09 12.28 -8.27
C LYS A 74 -14.11 11.67 -9.67
N GLU A 75 -14.48 12.46 -10.66
CA GLU A 75 -14.51 12.01 -12.06
C GLU A 75 -13.13 11.66 -12.59
N ASN A 76 -12.08 12.32 -12.09
CA ASN A 76 -10.70 12.19 -12.57
C ASN A 76 -9.74 11.71 -11.47
N SER A 77 -10.23 11.01 -10.45
CA SER A 77 -9.44 10.60 -9.28
C SER A 77 -8.16 9.84 -9.65
N GLU A 78 -8.20 9.02 -10.70
CA GLU A 78 -7.03 8.31 -11.23
C GLU A 78 -5.90 9.27 -11.64
N ILE A 79 -6.27 10.35 -12.33
CA ILE A 79 -5.31 11.35 -12.82
C ILE A 79 -4.72 12.10 -11.62
N PHE A 80 -5.55 12.64 -10.73
CA PHE A 80 -5.08 13.42 -9.58
C PHE A 80 -4.19 12.61 -8.64
N ILE A 81 -4.56 11.34 -8.36
CA ILE A 81 -3.76 10.51 -7.47
C ILE A 81 -2.43 10.12 -8.14
N LYS A 82 -2.45 9.82 -9.44
CA LYS A 82 -1.22 9.57 -10.20
C LYS A 82 -0.29 10.77 -10.19
N GLU A 83 -0.81 11.97 -10.44
CA GLU A 83 -0.03 13.22 -10.38
C GLU A 83 0.54 13.49 -8.98
N ALA A 84 -0.21 13.17 -7.92
CA ALA A 84 0.30 13.26 -6.55
C ALA A 84 1.49 12.32 -6.31
N PHE A 85 1.46 11.09 -6.85
CA PHE A 85 2.59 10.15 -6.79
C PHE A 85 3.80 10.67 -7.58
N LEU A 86 3.58 11.24 -8.77
CA LEU A 86 4.66 11.85 -9.56
C LEU A 86 5.27 13.06 -8.87
N THR A 87 4.45 13.87 -8.18
CA THR A 87 4.91 14.99 -7.37
C THR A 87 5.78 14.50 -6.22
N ALA A 88 5.33 13.48 -5.47
CA ALA A 88 6.11 12.88 -4.40
C ALA A 88 7.43 12.28 -4.91
N ASN A 89 7.41 11.61 -6.08
CA ASN A 89 8.63 11.12 -6.74
C ASN A 89 9.60 12.26 -7.03
N SER A 90 9.10 13.37 -7.58
CA SER A 90 9.92 14.53 -7.92
C SER A 90 10.57 15.15 -6.67
N VAL A 91 9.84 15.22 -5.55
CA VAL A 91 10.38 15.69 -4.27
C VAL A 91 11.52 14.79 -3.79
N LEU A 92 11.34 13.46 -3.79
CA LEU A 92 12.38 12.52 -3.38
C LEU A 92 13.62 12.58 -4.29
N CYS A 93 13.41 12.68 -5.60
CA CYS A 93 14.51 12.84 -6.57
C CYS A 93 15.26 14.17 -6.36
N ALA A 94 14.54 15.27 -6.09
CA ALA A 94 15.15 16.57 -5.83
C ALA A 94 16.00 16.57 -4.55
N LEU A 95 15.56 15.87 -3.49
CA LEU A 95 16.36 15.69 -2.28
C LEU A 95 17.68 14.97 -2.57
N LYS A 96 17.66 13.91 -3.39
CA LYS A 96 18.88 13.19 -3.81
C LYS A 96 19.85 14.11 -4.56
N VAL A 97 19.35 14.94 -5.47
CA VAL A 97 20.18 15.90 -6.21
C VAL A 97 20.74 16.97 -5.28
N ALA A 98 19.94 17.42 -4.30
CA ALA A 98 20.36 18.45 -3.36
C ALA A 98 21.49 17.98 -2.41
N ASN A 99 21.46 16.71 -1.99
CA ASN A 99 22.52 16.12 -1.18
C ASN A 99 22.53 14.59 -1.34
N GLU A 100 23.36 14.11 -2.27
CA GLU A 100 23.51 12.70 -2.60
C GLU A 100 24.01 11.88 -1.40
N GLU A 101 24.92 12.40 -0.61
CA GLU A 101 25.48 11.70 0.56
C GLU A 101 24.38 11.33 1.57
N LEU A 102 23.40 12.21 1.78
CA LEU A 102 22.34 12.00 2.76
C LEU A 102 21.13 11.22 2.19
N TYR A 103 20.80 11.40 0.92
CA TYR A 103 19.51 10.96 0.38
C TYR A 103 19.61 9.93 -0.76
N SER A 104 20.82 9.52 -1.18
CA SER A 104 20.98 8.57 -2.31
C SER A 104 20.21 7.26 -2.13
N GLY A 105 20.08 6.79 -0.88
CA GLY A 105 19.35 5.57 -0.53
C GLY A 105 17.82 5.70 -0.50
N PHE A 106 17.27 6.92 -0.61
CA PHE A 106 15.83 7.12 -0.48
C PHE A 106 15.06 6.41 -1.59
N ALA A 107 14.20 5.49 -1.19
CA ALA A 107 13.25 4.84 -2.07
C ALA A 107 11.96 4.54 -1.30
N VAL A 108 10.82 4.59 -1.98
CA VAL A 108 9.52 4.33 -1.37
C VAL A 108 8.67 3.48 -2.29
N SER A 109 8.16 2.38 -1.74
CA SER A 109 7.02 1.67 -2.29
C SER A 109 5.75 2.22 -1.67
N ALA A 110 4.73 2.53 -2.46
CA ALA A 110 3.48 3.07 -1.94
C ALA A 110 2.26 2.53 -2.68
N SER A 111 1.17 2.31 -1.93
CA SER A 111 -0.16 2.04 -2.46
C SER A 111 -1.16 2.99 -1.82
N CYS A 112 -1.97 3.64 -2.64
CA CYS A 112 -3.06 4.52 -2.22
C CYS A 112 -4.39 3.98 -2.72
N CYS A 113 -5.39 3.90 -1.84
CA CYS A 113 -6.78 3.64 -2.18
C CYS A 113 -7.59 4.92 -1.92
N PHE A 114 -8.28 5.41 -2.94
CA PHE A 114 -9.31 6.43 -2.81
C PHE A 114 -10.67 5.74 -2.83
N ILE A 115 -11.36 5.80 -1.70
CA ILE A 115 -12.69 5.24 -1.51
C ILE A 115 -13.70 6.37 -1.69
N SER A 116 -14.53 6.27 -2.73
CA SER A 116 -15.56 7.25 -3.06
C SER A 116 -16.95 6.77 -2.66
N ASP A 117 -17.90 7.72 -2.64
CA ASP A 117 -19.32 7.48 -2.40
C ASP A 117 -20.02 6.70 -3.54
N GLU A 118 -19.32 6.36 -4.62
CA GLU A 118 -19.84 5.61 -5.77
C GLU A 118 -19.66 4.09 -5.64
N ASN A 119 -19.32 3.58 -4.45
CA ASN A 119 -19.02 2.17 -4.21
C ASN A 119 -17.86 1.63 -5.09
N ARG A 120 -16.91 2.50 -5.37
CA ARG A 120 -15.69 2.20 -6.12
C ARG A 120 -14.44 2.60 -5.33
N ILE A 121 -13.37 1.88 -5.58
CA ILE A 121 -12.04 2.21 -5.08
C ILE A 121 -11.13 2.44 -6.29
N THR A 122 -10.52 3.63 -6.34
CA THR A 122 -9.40 3.91 -7.23
C THR A 122 -8.11 3.61 -6.48
N ILE A 123 -7.28 2.74 -7.05
CA ILE A 123 -6.02 2.27 -6.48
C ILE A 123 -4.88 2.77 -7.36
N ILE A 124 -3.92 3.46 -6.75
CA ILE A 124 -2.66 3.83 -7.39
C ILE A 124 -1.54 3.15 -6.63
N HIS A 125 -0.62 2.53 -7.36
CA HIS A 125 0.43 1.71 -6.79
C HIS A 125 1.76 1.92 -7.51
N CYS A 126 2.85 1.96 -6.73
CA CYS A 126 4.23 1.98 -7.22
C CYS A 126 5.13 1.24 -6.22
N GLY A 127 5.78 0.15 -6.64
CA GLY A 127 6.69 -0.64 -5.81
C GLY A 127 6.21 -2.05 -5.50
N ASN A 128 6.34 -2.52 -4.25
CA ASN A 128 6.00 -3.85 -3.77
C ASN A 128 5.04 -3.88 -2.56
N THR A 129 4.53 -2.73 -2.11
CA THR A 129 3.35 -2.72 -1.22
C THR A 129 2.16 -3.32 -1.95
N ARG A 130 1.22 -3.92 -1.23
CA ARG A 130 0.14 -4.64 -1.90
C ARG A 130 -1.24 -4.21 -1.40
N VAL A 131 -2.21 -4.27 -2.31
CA VAL A 131 -3.63 -4.14 -2.02
C VAL A 131 -4.32 -5.45 -2.34
N TYR A 132 -5.12 -5.94 -1.40
CA TYR A 132 -5.89 -7.17 -1.53
C TYR A 132 -7.38 -6.89 -1.34
N ARG A 133 -8.20 -7.72 -1.99
CA ARG A 133 -9.62 -7.83 -1.72
C ARG A 133 -9.96 -9.24 -1.29
N ILE A 134 -10.71 -9.36 -0.20
CA ILE A 134 -11.37 -10.60 0.22
C ILE A 134 -12.86 -10.45 -0.04
N ARG A 135 -13.43 -11.39 -0.75
CA ARG A 135 -14.86 -11.45 -1.05
C ARG A 135 -15.39 -12.85 -0.77
N LYS A 136 -16.49 -12.94 -0.02
CA LYS A 136 -17.16 -14.20 0.18
C LYS A 136 -18.01 -14.52 -1.04
N SER A 137 -17.86 -15.74 -1.56
CA SER A 137 -18.71 -16.28 -2.61
C SER A 137 -20.07 -16.76 -2.03
N ALA A 138 -21.01 -17.12 -2.91
CA ALA A 138 -22.34 -17.55 -2.50
C ALA A 138 -22.34 -18.82 -1.61
N ASP A 139 -21.32 -19.66 -1.69
CA ASP A 139 -21.08 -20.83 -0.85
C ASP A 139 -20.28 -20.51 0.43
N ASN A 140 -20.18 -19.24 0.81
CA ASN A 140 -19.44 -18.73 1.96
C ASN A 140 -17.91 -18.99 1.95
N LYS A 141 -17.35 -19.43 0.83
CA LYS A 141 -15.90 -19.47 0.69
C LYS A 141 -15.38 -18.07 0.47
N ALA A 142 -14.36 -17.71 1.21
CA ALA A 142 -13.66 -16.43 1.01
C ALA A 142 -12.59 -16.60 -0.05
N ASP A 143 -12.61 -15.71 -1.04
CA ASP A 143 -11.62 -15.58 -2.09
C ASP A 143 -10.77 -14.35 -1.82
N ILE A 144 -9.49 -14.57 -1.55
CA ILE A 144 -8.50 -13.50 -1.42
C ILE A 144 -7.82 -13.28 -2.76
N ARG A 145 -7.80 -12.03 -3.19
CA ARG A 145 -7.15 -11.64 -4.43
C ARG A 145 -6.23 -10.45 -4.22
N GLN A 146 -4.97 -10.61 -4.61
CA GLN A 146 -4.06 -9.46 -4.77
C GLN A 146 -4.53 -8.65 -5.97
N ILE A 147 -4.72 -7.35 -5.78
CA ILE A 147 -5.20 -6.41 -6.83
C ILE A 147 -4.02 -5.73 -7.52
N THR A 148 -3.01 -5.33 -6.76
CA THR A 148 -1.78 -4.71 -7.29
C THR A 148 -0.82 -5.77 -7.83
N THR A 149 0.08 -5.36 -8.71
CA THR A 149 1.17 -6.18 -9.23
C THR A 149 2.49 -5.59 -8.78
N ASP A 150 3.34 -6.38 -8.12
CA ASP A 150 4.60 -5.89 -7.60
C ASP A 150 5.54 -5.41 -8.71
N HIS A 151 6.17 -4.28 -8.54
CA HIS A 151 7.22 -3.79 -9.44
C HIS A 151 8.59 -4.31 -9.00
N THR A 152 8.80 -5.62 -9.09
CA THR A 152 10.04 -6.29 -8.70
C THR A 152 10.64 -7.11 -9.85
N LYS A 153 11.92 -7.47 -9.74
CA LYS A 153 12.58 -8.29 -10.76
C LYS A 153 11.92 -9.67 -10.90
N ALA A 154 11.63 -10.33 -9.78
CA ALA A 154 10.98 -11.64 -9.82
C ALA A 154 9.57 -11.57 -10.43
N GLN A 155 8.80 -10.50 -10.16
CA GLN A 155 7.49 -10.31 -10.77
C GLN A 155 7.59 -10.15 -12.30
N LYS A 156 8.62 -9.45 -12.78
CA LYS A 156 8.86 -9.34 -14.23
C LYS A 156 9.18 -10.69 -14.87
N LYS A 157 9.95 -11.56 -14.19
CA LYS A 157 10.22 -12.93 -14.64
C LYS A 157 8.92 -13.77 -14.67
N LEU A 158 8.09 -13.66 -13.63
CA LEU A 158 6.80 -14.36 -13.56
C LEU A 158 5.87 -13.95 -14.69
N LEU A 159 5.73 -12.66 -14.97
CA LEU A 159 4.91 -12.12 -16.07
C LEU A 159 5.41 -12.59 -17.46
N ARG A 160 6.72 -12.76 -17.61
CA ARG A 160 7.34 -13.31 -18.83
C ARG A 160 7.30 -14.84 -18.92
N LYS A 161 6.75 -15.50 -17.87
CA LYS A 161 6.70 -16.96 -17.73
C LYS A 161 8.09 -17.61 -17.72
N GLU A 162 9.10 -16.89 -17.25
CA GLU A 162 10.46 -17.38 -17.04
C GLU A 162 10.58 -18.23 -15.79
N ILE A 163 9.70 -17.98 -14.81
CA ILE A 163 9.57 -18.74 -13.56
C ILE A 163 8.10 -19.06 -13.28
N THR A 164 7.85 -20.12 -12.52
CA THR A 164 6.52 -20.49 -12.02
C THR A 164 6.11 -19.64 -10.81
N TYR A 165 4.86 -19.74 -10.40
CA TYR A 165 4.37 -19.06 -9.20
C TYR A 165 5.05 -19.58 -7.93
N GLU A 166 5.34 -20.88 -7.85
CA GLU A 166 6.07 -21.49 -6.74
C GLU A 166 7.52 -20.97 -6.67
N GLU A 167 8.19 -20.89 -7.81
CA GLU A 167 9.57 -20.36 -7.90
C GLU A 167 9.61 -18.86 -7.53
N TYR A 168 8.59 -18.08 -7.92
CA TYR A 168 8.48 -16.66 -7.56
C TYR A 168 8.55 -16.44 -6.04
N HIS A 169 7.89 -17.27 -5.24
CA HIS A 169 7.89 -17.12 -3.77
C HIS A 169 9.26 -17.41 -3.14
N MET A 170 10.11 -18.17 -3.83
CA MET A 170 11.46 -18.52 -3.39
C MET A 170 12.54 -17.65 -4.02
N ASP A 171 12.21 -16.87 -5.06
CA ASP A 171 13.19 -16.04 -5.76
C ASP A 171 13.59 -14.81 -4.90
N PRO A 172 14.90 -14.68 -4.55
CA PRO A 172 15.36 -13.53 -3.77
C PRO A 172 15.17 -12.19 -4.48
N GLU A 173 15.05 -12.18 -5.81
CA GLU A 173 14.80 -10.96 -6.58
C GLU A 173 13.37 -10.42 -6.43
N ARG A 174 12.49 -11.08 -5.68
CA ARG A 174 11.19 -10.54 -5.25
C ARG A 174 11.32 -9.33 -4.32
N LEU A 175 12.48 -9.18 -3.68
CA LEU A 175 12.81 -8.03 -2.83
C LEU A 175 13.50 -6.89 -3.61
N ILE A 176 13.83 -7.10 -4.89
CA ILE A 176 14.51 -6.09 -5.69
C ILE A 176 13.49 -5.32 -6.52
N MET A 177 13.16 -4.11 -6.06
CA MET A 177 12.26 -3.23 -6.79
C MET A 177 12.84 -2.79 -8.15
N THR A 178 12.00 -2.78 -9.18
CA THR A 178 12.31 -2.23 -10.50
C THR A 178 11.68 -0.86 -10.72
N SER A 179 10.73 -0.49 -9.87
CA SER A 179 10.13 0.82 -9.81
C SER A 179 9.68 1.13 -8.39
N GLY A 180 9.78 2.39 -7.99
CA GLY A 180 9.41 2.95 -6.70
C GLY A 180 9.62 4.45 -6.75
N LEU A 181 9.00 5.19 -5.84
CA LEU A 181 9.19 6.63 -5.74
C LEU A 181 10.62 6.93 -5.25
N GLY A 182 11.27 7.87 -5.90
CA GLY A 182 12.66 8.23 -5.64
C GLY A 182 13.69 7.27 -6.24
N ILE A 183 13.30 6.20 -6.95
CA ILE A 183 14.24 5.27 -7.59
C ILE A 183 14.62 5.76 -8.99
N VAL A 184 13.63 6.15 -9.78
CA VAL A 184 13.79 6.60 -11.18
C VAL A 184 13.00 7.88 -11.42
N ALA A 185 13.42 8.66 -12.41
CA ALA A 185 12.75 9.92 -12.76
C ALA A 185 11.28 9.69 -13.22
N GLU A 186 11.04 8.62 -13.95
CA GLU A 186 9.72 8.22 -14.45
C GLU A 186 9.34 6.84 -13.87
N PRO A 187 8.72 6.78 -12.70
CA PRO A 187 8.33 5.52 -12.07
C PRO A 187 7.16 4.87 -12.81
N GLU A 188 7.18 3.54 -12.89
CA GLU A 188 6.02 2.75 -13.31
C GLU A 188 4.92 2.89 -12.26
N ILE A 189 3.78 3.45 -12.63
CA ILE A 189 2.64 3.65 -11.75
C ILE A 189 1.46 2.84 -12.27
N GLN A 190 0.99 1.90 -11.48
CA GLN A 190 -0.19 1.11 -11.78
C GLN A 190 -1.44 1.84 -11.28
N THR A 191 -2.47 1.93 -12.14
CA THR A 191 -3.79 2.49 -11.83
C THR A 191 -4.85 1.42 -12.02
N ILE A 192 -5.70 1.21 -11.02
CA ILE A 192 -6.74 0.18 -11.03
C ILE A 192 -7.99 0.75 -10.37
N THR A 193 -9.15 0.55 -10.98
CA THR A 193 -10.45 0.85 -10.36
C THR A 193 -11.24 -0.45 -10.18
N ILE A 194 -11.77 -0.66 -8.99
CA ILE A 194 -12.60 -1.82 -8.64
C ILE A 194 -13.92 -1.39 -8.00
N ASP A 195 -14.97 -2.17 -8.27
CA ASP A 195 -16.23 -2.04 -7.53
C ASP A 195 -16.12 -2.78 -6.20
N ILE A 196 -16.66 -2.15 -5.15
CA ILE A 196 -16.82 -2.77 -3.82
C ILE A 196 -18.29 -3.12 -3.56
N ARG A 197 -18.49 -4.12 -2.73
CA ARG A 197 -19.81 -4.62 -2.33
C ARG A 197 -19.88 -4.77 -0.82
N PRO A 198 -21.08 -4.80 -0.24
CA PRO A 198 -21.25 -5.17 1.17
C PRO A 198 -20.48 -6.47 1.50
N LYS A 199 -19.83 -6.48 2.64
CA LYS A 199 -19.00 -7.59 3.16
C LYS A 199 -17.69 -7.85 2.42
N ASP A 200 -17.30 -7.00 1.46
CA ASP A 200 -15.92 -7.00 0.99
C ASP A 200 -14.99 -6.54 2.10
N ILE A 201 -13.80 -7.12 2.13
CA ILE A 201 -12.71 -6.64 2.94
C ILE A 201 -11.56 -6.24 2.02
N ILE A 202 -11.07 -5.03 2.19
CA ILE A 202 -9.89 -4.53 1.48
C ILE A 202 -8.79 -4.36 2.51
N PHE A 203 -7.58 -4.81 2.20
CA PHE A 203 -6.46 -4.48 3.03
C PHE A 203 -5.21 -4.14 2.22
N LEU A 204 -4.44 -3.20 2.75
CA LEU A 204 -3.18 -2.76 2.22
C LEU A 204 -2.09 -3.26 3.16
N SER A 205 -0.95 -3.68 2.64
CA SER A 205 0.17 -4.14 3.46
C SER A 205 1.52 -3.78 2.87
N THR A 206 2.50 -3.55 3.73
CA THR A 206 3.93 -3.57 3.39
C THR A 206 4.45 -5.00 3.34
N ASP A 207 5.62 -5.19 2.79
CA ASP A 207 6.19 -6.50 2.56
C ASP A 207 6.56 -7.26 3.84
N GLY A 208 6.79 -6.56 4.94
CA GLY A 208 6.94 -7.17 6.27
C GLY A 208 5.74 -7.99 6.73
N VAL A 209 4.55 -7.77 6.16
CA VAL A 209 3.36 -8.57 6.44
C VAL A 209 3.21 -9.69 5.41
N HIS A 210 3.12 -9.36 4.13
CA HIS A 210 2.78 -10.36 3.10
C HIS A 210 3.96 -11.23 2.65
N ASN A 211 5.18 -10.90 3.04
CA ASN A 211 6.33 -11.80 2.94
C ASN A 211 6.47 -12.73 4.15
N ALA A 212 6.00 -12.28 5.32
CA ALA A 212 5.99 -13.11 6.53
C ALA A 212 4.86 -14.14 6.50
N ILE A 213 3.66 -13.77 6.10
CA ILE A 213 2.44 -14.58 6.22
C ILE A 213 2.00 -15.06 4.85
N LYS A 214 1.79 -16.39 4.70
CA LYS A 214 1.26 -16.95 3.45
C LYS A 214 -0.14 -16.45 3.17
N ILE A 215 -0.50 -16.34 1.88
CA ILE A 215 -1.78 -15.75 1.45
C ILE A 215 -3.01 -16.45 2.06
N ASP A 216 -3.01 -17.76 2.20
CA ASP A 216 -4.10 -18.51 2.83
C ASP A 216 -4.26 -18.16 4.31
N SER A 217 -3.13 -18.01 5.03
CA SER A 217 -3.12 -17.61 6.44
C SER A 217 -3.52 -16.14 6.61
N LEU A 218 -3.16 -15.25 5.69
CA LEU A 218 -3.68 -13.86 5.67
C LEU A 218 -5.20 -13.87 5.60
N ASN A 219 -5.76 -14.67 4.68
CA ASN A 219 -7.20 -14.83 4.52
C ASN A 219 -7.88 -15.31 5.81
N GLU A 220 -7.36 -16.38 6.42
CA GLU A 220 -7.90 -16.94 7.66
C GLU A 220 -7.89 -15.93 8.82
N LEU A 221 -6.76 -15.24 9.06
CA LEU A 221 -6.62 -14.25 10.12
C LEU A 221 -7.64 -13.12 9.99
N ILE A 222 -7.89 -12.66 8.77
CA ILE A 222 -8.82 -11.55 8.51
C ILE A 222 -10.28 -12.02 8.65
N ILE A 223 -10.64 -13.18 8.09
CA ILE A 223 -12.03 -13.67 8.10
C ILE A 223 -12.51 -14.02 9.50
N GLN A 224 -11.61 -14.50 10.37
CA GLN A 224 -11.91 -14.84 11.75
C GLN A 224 -12.06 -13.62 12.65
N SER A 225 -11.65 -12.44 12.19
CA SER A 225 -11.72 -11.20 12.97
C SER A 225 -13.13 -10.61 12.95
N ALA A 226 -13.58 -10.12 14.10
CA ALA A 226 -14.91 -9.53 14.26
C ALA A 226 -15.03 -8.12 13.65
N ASN A 227 -13.92 -7.42 13.49
CA ASN A 227 -13.84 -6.06 12.94
C ASN A 227 -12.46 -5.75 12.38
N CYS A 228 -12.32 -4.59 11.72
CA CYS A 228 -11.08 -4.17 11.08
C CYS A 228 -9.91 -3.98 12.07
N ASP A 229 -10.19 -3.57 13.31
CA ASP A 229 -9.16 -3.38 14.35
C ASP A 229 -8.58 -4.73 14.81
N GLU A 230 -9.41 -5.73 15.03
CA GLU A 230 -8.98 -7.08 15.35
C GLU A 230 -8.20 -7.72 14.19
N ALA A 231 -8.65 -7.51 12.95
CA ALA A 231 -7.94 -7.99 11.76
C ALA A 231 -6.54 -7.37 11.63
N ALA A 232 -6.42 -6.06 11.77
CA ALA A 232 -5.13 -5.38 11.72
C ALA A 232 -4.17 -5.89 12.83
N LYS A 233 -4.67 -6.04 14.07
CA LYS A 233 -3.89 -6.59 15.19
C LYS A 233 -3.44 -8.03 14.93
N SER A 234 -4.32 -8.88 14.35
CA SER A 234 -4.02 -10.27 14.05
C SER A 234 -2.93 -10.40 12.99
N LEU A 235 -2.96 -9.56 11.96
CA LEU A 235 -1.96 -9.52 10.90
C LEU A 235 -0.58 -9.10 11.45
N ILE A 236 -0.52 -8.00 12.18
CA ILE A 236 0.75 -7.52 12.77
C ILE A 236 1.31 -8.54 13.77
N LYS A 237 0.45 -9.10 14.63
CA LYS A 237 0.86 -10.16 15.56
C LYS A 237 1.39 -11.39 14.82
N GLY A 238 0.72 -11.81 13.73
CA GLY A 238 1.15 -12.93 12.88
C GLY A 238 2.53 -12.72 12.30
N ALA A 239 2.80 -11.55 11.72
CA ALA A 239 4.12 -11.20 11.18
C ALA A 239 5.21 -11.24 12.26
N LYS A 240 4.94 -10.67 13.45
CA LYS A 240 5.88 -10.70 14.59
C LYS A 240 6.16 -12.12 15.09
N MET A 241 5.15 -12.98 15.18
CA MET A 241 5.33 -14.37 15.63
C MET A 241 6.22 -15.17 14.68
N LEU A 242 6.19 -14.86 13.39
CA LEU A 242 7.06 -15.46 12.38
C LEU A 242 8.45 -14.83 12.33
N LYS A 243 8.73 -13.85 13.21
CA LYS A 243 10.01 -13.15 13.36
C LYS A 243 10.55 -12.59 12.04
N TYR A 244 9.67 -12.12 11.19
CA TYR A 244 10.11 -11.43 9.98
C TYR A 244 10.92 -10.19 10.35
N PRO A 245 12.08 -9.96 9.70
CA PRO A 245 13.02 -8.95 10.18
C PRO A 245 12.62 -7.50 9.85
N ASP A 246 11.68 -7.31 8.91
CA ASP A 246 11.29 -6.01 8.40
C ASP A 246 10.12 -5.37 9.16
N ASP A 247 9.94 -4.07 8.96
CA ASP A 247 8.80 -3.32 9.47
C ASP A 247 7.50 -3.88 8.89
N ALA A 248 6.43 -3.87 9.66
CA ALA A 248 5.18 -4.49 9.27
C ALA A 248 4.02 -3.50 9.43
N SER A 249 3.38 -3.15 8.33
CA SER A 249 2.28 -2.18 8.33
C SER A 249 1.09 -2.67 7.53
N VAL A 250 -0.10 -2.41 8.07
CA VAL A 250 -1.38 -2.73 7.41
C VAL A 250 -2.40 -1.62 7.59
N ILE A 251 -3.29 -1.49 6.62
CA ILE A 251 -4.59 -0.85 6.77
C ILE A 251 -5.64 -1.87 6.35
N VAL A 252 -6.64 -2.10 7.17
CA VAL A 252 -7.77 -2.99 6.89
C VAL A 252 -9.05 -2.18 6.83
N MET A 253 -9.84 -2.39 5.79
CA MET A 253 -11.15 -1.79 5.60
C MET A 253 -12.22 -2.87 5.50
N PHE A 254 -13.25 -2.78 6.33
CA PHE A 254 -14.47 -3.58 6.22
C PHE A 254 -15.56 -2.74 5.56
N VAL A 255 -16.25 -3.33 4.60
CA VAL A 255 -17.36 -2.71 3.89
C VAL A 255 -18.67 -3.24 4.49
N ASP A 256 -19.36 -2.37 5.24
CA ASP A 256 -20.64 -2.69 5.86
C ASP A 256 -21.81 -2.61 4.85
N GLU A 257 -22.98 -3.11 5.28
CA GLU A 257 -24.23 -3.02 4.52
C GLU A 257 -24.79 -1.60 4.43
#